data_9bb2e92764a57e4b27db32e70833683e
#
_entry.id   9bb2e92764a57e4b27db32e70833683e
#
_cell.length_a   1.000
_cell.length_b   1.000
_cell.length_c   1.000
_cell.angle_alpha   90.00
_cell.angle_beta   90.00
_cell.angle_gamma   90.00
#
_symmetry.space_group_name_H-M   'P 1'
#
loop_
_entity.id
_entity.type
_entity.pdbx_description
1 polymer ?
#
loop_
_entity_poly.entity_id
_entity_poly.type
_entity_poly.pdbx_seq_one_letter_code
_entity_poly.pdbx_strand_id
1 'polypeptide(L)'
;MRPFVWILSFILLSGFVFGITLKKENPNKDKLLLEIISYVLDRGHFDPKDINDVFSENAYMSYLENIDGQHRFFLKSDINSFNFYRHLIDDEIKNTQVEFFNLSFEKLMERMSQVEGFYKSLLETPFDFSIKDEINLDFKKASYANNLTELRSIWRKRLKLNALERFTSKKDEEVQKLEIDVSYVMKTDSELEVKAREIISENMDSFFERYNDLNRKDWFSIYINSIVLQFDPHTSYLAPNDKDRFDASMSGEFEGIGARLQKRNQEVKIVEVISGGPVWRDELLEIGDIILKVAQPNKEAVDISGMRLDDSIKLIKGPKGTQVILTIKRVDGSIEDVKVTRDVVILEETYARSSLITNDKESFGLIELPKFYVNFQDYNQRNAATDVKKKKFPSKKHSY
;
A
#
# COMPACT_ATOMS: atom_id res chain seq x y z
N MET A 1 -38.22 54.34 16.45
CA MET A 1 -38.68 52.93 16.35
C MET A 1 -38.00 52.26 15.20
N ARG A 2 -37.33 51.19 15.45
CA ARG A 2 -36.59 50.22 14.67
C ARG A 2 -35.06 50.30 14.86
N PRO A 3 -34.55 49.53 15.80
CA PRO A 3 -33.36 48.72 15.56
C PRO A 3 -33.50 47.34 16.25
N PHE A 4 -34.22 46.40 15.65
CA PHE A 4 -34.36 45.07 16.25
C PHE A 4 -34.37 43.94 15.22
N VAL A 5 -34.07 44.23 13.95
CA VAL A 5 -34.16 43.21 12.87
C VAL A 5 -32.78 42.70 12.43
N TRP A 6 -31.67 43.31 12.86
CA TRP A 6 -30.32 42.93 12.38
C TRP A 6 -29.57 41.95 13.27
N ILE A 7 -30.11 41.54 14.42
CA ILE A 7 -29.46 40.60 15.34
C ILE A 7 -29.88 39.13 15.07
N LEU A 8 -31.01 38.92 14.39
CA LEU A 8 -31.48 37.53 14.10
C LEU A 8 -30.86 36.91 12.83
N SER A 9 -30.23 37.70 11.96
CA SER A 9 -29.60 37.20 10.74
C SER A 9 -28.15 36.68 10.94
N PHE A 10 -27.55 36.97 12.10
CA PHE A 10 -26.15 36.56 12.37
C PHE A 10 -26.03 35.26 13.15
N ILE A 11 -27.14 34.73 13.67
CA ILE A 11 -27.15 33.46 14.44
C ILE A 11 -27.46 32.23 13.54
N LEU A 12 -27.92 32.45 12.31
CA LEU A 12 -28.23 31.38 11.35
C LEU A 12 -27.08 31.02 10.40
N LEU A 13 -25.93 31.70 10.47
CA LEU A 13 -24.78 31.45 9.60
C LEU A 13 -23.61 30.71 10.30
N SER A 14 -23.73 30.38 11.57
CA SER A 14 -22.68 29.63 12.31
C SER A 14 -22.99 28.16 12.56
N GLY A 15 -24.01 27.60 11.92
CA GLY A 15 -24.48 26.20 12.11
C GLY A 15 -24.04 25.21 11.04
N PHE A 16 -23.29 25.60 10.02
CA PHE A 16 -22.72 24.65 9.06
C PHE A 16 -21.24 24.36 9.37
N VAL A 17 -20.97 23.91 10.59
CA VAL A 17 -19.77 23.13 10.83
C VAL A 17 -20.03 21.78 10.19
N PHE A 18 -19.34 21.52 9.10
CA PHE A 18 -19.22 20.22 8.49
C PHE A 18 -18.79 19.22 9.58
N GLY A 19 -19.75 18.53 10.14
CA GLY A 19 -19.53 17.36 10.95
C GLY A 19 -19.01 16.25 10.04
N ILE A 20 -17.73 16.28 9.72
CA ILE A 20 -17.03 15.04 9.41
C ILE A 20 -17.12 14.24 10.71
N THR A 21 -18.14 13.41 10.82
CA THR A 21 -18.18 12.34 11.78
C THR A 21 -17.07 11.36 11.37
N LEU A 22 -15.84 11.64 11.79
CA LEU A 22 -14.82 10.62 11.94
C LEU A 22 -15.52 9.51 12.72
N LYS A 23 -15.79 8.40 12.05
CA LYS A 23 -16.39 7.21 12.66
C LYS A 23 -15.42 6.83 13.76
N LYS A 24 -15.77 7.18 15.02
CA LYS A 24 -14.90 6.98 16.18
C LYS A 24 -14.61 5.50 16.25
N GLU A 25 -13.42 5.10 15.85
CA GLU A 25 -13.02 3.70 15.87
C GLU A 25 -13.16 3.21 17.31
N ASN A 26 -13.77 2.05 17.48
CA ASN A 26 -14.06 1.54 18.80
C ASN A 26 -12.75 0.99 19.41
N PRO A 27 -12.14 1.66 20.40
CA PRO A 27 -10.86 1.23 20.99
C PRO A 27 -10.92 -0.17 21.63
N ASN A 28 -12.13 -0.67 21.91
CA ASN A 28 -12.32 -2.03 22.43
C ASN A 28 -12.02 -3.11 21.37
N LYS A 29 -12.05 -2.77 20.07
CA LYS A 29 -11.70 -3.74 19.02
C LYS A 29 -10.22 -4.07 18.98
N ASP A 30 -9.37 -3.09 19.21
CA ASP A 30 -7.91 -3.30 19.21
C ASP A 30 -7.51 -4.15 20.43
N LYS A 31 -8.10 -3.85 21.60
CA LYS A 31 -7.91 -4.64 22.82
C LYS A 31 -8.37 -6.09 22.61
N LEU A 32 -9.57 -6.29 22.07
CA LEU A 32 -10.09 -7.62 21.76
C LEU A 32 -9.19 -8.37 20.76
N LEU A 33 -8.69 -7.69 19.73
CA LEU A 33 -7.78 -8.29 18.77
C LEU A 33 -6.47 -8.75 19.43
N LEU A 34 -5.88 -7.90 20.28
CA LEU A 34 -4.69 -8.24 21.04
C LEU A 34 -4.92 -9.45 21.94
N GLU A 35 -6.06 -9.51 22.67
CA GLU A 35 -6.45 -10.62 23.53
C GLU A 35 -6.58 -11.94 22.74
N ILE A 36 -7.29 -11.91 21.60
CA ILE A 36 -7.47 -13.10 20.75
C ILE A 36 -6.12 -13.58 20.21
N ILE A 37 -5.29 -12.68 19.71
CA ILE A 37 -3.99 -13.04 19.15
C ILE A 37 -3.09 -13.62 20.24
N SER A 38 -3.03 -13.01 21.41
CA SER A 38 -2.24 -13.50 22.55
C SER A 38 -2.68 -14.89 22.98
N TYR A 39 -4.00 -15.12 23.06
CA TYR A 39 -4.55 -16.44 23.37
C TYR A 39 -4.15 -17.49 22.32
N VAL A 40 -4.24 -17.15 21.02
CA VAL A 40 -3.90 -18.08 19.93
C VAL A 40 -2.40 -18.39 19.95
N LEU A 41 -1.54 -17.41 20.21
CA LEU A 41 -0.10 -17.61 20.29
C LEU A 41 0.31 -18.45 21.50
N ASP A 42 -0.30 -18.21 22.66
CA ASP A 42 -0.04 -18.98 23.89
C ASP A 42 -0.46 -20.46 23.78
N ARG A 43 -1.64 -20.71 23.14
CA ARG A 43 -2.26 -22.05 23.13
C ARG A 43 -2.10 -22.80 21.83
N GLY A 44 -1.90 -22.13 20.72
CA GLY A 44 -1.91 -22.71 19.38
C GLY A 44 -0.58 -22.68 18.65
N HIS A 45 0.37 -21.86 19.09
CA HIS A 45 1.68 -21.79 18.45
C HIS A 45 2.49 -23.05 18.74
N PHE A 46 3.23 -23.53 17.72
CA PHE A 46 4.04 -24.78 17.83
C PHE A 46 5.17 -24.63 18.88
N ASP A 47 5.79 -23.46 18.96
CA ASP A 47 6.85 -23.11 19.89
C ASP A 47 6.49 -21.82 20.64
N PRO A 48 5.64 -21.91 21.70
CA PRO A 48 5.25 -20.73 22.47
C PRO A 48 6.47 -20.06 23.12
N LYS A 49 6.47 -18.74 23.17
CA LYS A 49 7.56 -17.95 23.79
C LYS A 49 7.10 -17.36 25.12
N ASP A 50 8.07 -17.22 26.03
CA ASP A 50 7.85 -16.46 27.26
C ASP A 50 7.67 -14.98 26.93
N ILE A 51 6.50 -14.45 27.24
CA ILE A 51 6.20 -13.02 27.07
C ILE A 51 6.67 -12.29 28.33
N ASN A 52 7.87 -11.70 28.26
CA ASN A 52 8.60 -11.05 29.33
C ASN A 52 9.29 -9.76 28.85
N ASP A 53 10.09 -9.10 29.71
CA ASP A 53 10.81 -7.86 29.38
C ASP A 53 11.71 -7.98 28.13
N VAL A 54 12.37 -9.12 27.93
CA VAL A 54 13.21 -9.35 26.73
C VAL A 54 12.36 -9.42 25.48
N PHE A 55 11.21 -10.11 25.56
CA PHE A 55 10.22 -10.13 24.49
C PHE A 55 9.70 -8.72 24.19
N SER A 56 9.38 -7.95 25.24
CA SER A 56 8.92 -6.55 25.14
C SER A 56 9.94 -5.68 24.43
N GLU A 57 11.22 -5.76 24.79
CA GLU A 57 12.29 -4.98 24.18
C GLU A 57 12.42 -5.30 22.68
N ASN A 58 12.39 -6.57 22.29
CA ASN A 58 12.47 -6.98 20.90
C ASN A 58 11.25 -6.51 20.08
N ALA A 59 10.05 -6.63 20.62
CA ALA A 59 8.82 -6.16 19.99
C ALA A 59 8.83 -4.62 19.83
N TYR A 60 9.29 -3.90 20.87
CA TYR A 60 9.45 -2.45 20.86
C TYR A 60 10.43 -2.00 19.76
N MET A 61 11.60 -2.60 19.67
CA MET A 61 12.61 -2.25 18.67
C MET A 61 12.12 -2.57 17.27
N SER A 62 11.51 -3.75 17.07
CA SER A 62 10.92 -4.14 15.79
C SER A 62 9.82 -3.18 15.35
N TYR A 63 8.96 -2.75 16.26
CA TYR A 63 7.88 -1.82 15.95
C TYR A 63 8.42 -0.46 15.52
N LEU A 64 9.35 0.13 16.25
CA LEU A 64 9.94 1.41 15.89
C LEU A 64 10.71 1.36 14.57
N GLU A 65 11.41 0.26 14.30
CA GLU A 65 12.07 0.06 13.00
C GLU A 65 11.05 -0.02 11.84
N ASN A 66 9.90 -0.66 12.06
CA ASN A 66 8.86 -0.77 11.05
C ASN A 66 8.16 0.56 10.75
N ILE A 67 7.95 1.43 11.74
CA ILE A 67 7.21 2.69 11.54
C ILE A 67 8.12 3.87 11.20
N ASP A 68 9.36 3.90 11.64
CA ASP A 68 10.33 4.98 11.36
C ASP A 68 11.80 4.54 11.37
N GLY A 69 12.12 3.37 10.87
CA GLY A 69 13.49 2.81 10.84
C GLY A 69 14.52 3.68 10.09
N GLN A 70 14.07 4.63 9.29
CA GLN A 70 14.95 5.59 8.62
C GLN A 70 15.02 6.95 9.33
N HIS A 71 14.47 7.08 10.52
CA HIS A 71 14.45 8.31 11.31
C HIS A 71 13.95 9.52 10.50
N ARG A 72 12.82 9.35 9.83
CA ARG A 72 12.22 10.37 8.95
C ARG A 72 11.27 11.30 9.67
N PHE A 73 10.70 10.84 10.78
CA PHE A 73 9.59 11.51 11.43
C PHE A 73 9.88 11.83 12.90
N PHE A 74 10.19 10.82 13.72
CA PHE A 74 10.32 11.03 15.16
C PHE A 74 11.48 11.94 15.53
N LEU A 75 11.28 12.64 16.64
CA LEU A 75 12.31 13.39 17.34
C LEU A 75 12.86 12.55 18.49
N LYS A 76 14.04 12.91 18.95
CA LYS A 76 14.67 12.29 20.13
C LYS A 76 13.77 12.38 21.38
N SER A 77 13.00 13.47 21.53
CA SER A 77 12.03 13.64 22.63
C SER A 77 10.90 12.62 22.55
N ASP A 78 10.45 12.26 21.34
CA ASP A 78 9.39 11.28 21.14
C ASP A 78 9.90 9.89 21.55
N ILE A 79 11.09 9.51 21.08
CA ILE A 79 11.74 8.24 21.45
C ILE A 79 11.97 8.17 22.96
N ASN A 80 12.39 9.26 23.60
CA ASN A 80 12.55 9.30 25.07
C ASN A 80 11.21 9.04 25.78
N SER A 81 10.09 9.55 25.27
CA SER A 81 8.77 9.27 25.85
C SER A 81 8.34 7.82 25.63
N PHE A 82 8.73 7.20 24.50
CA PHE A 82 8.45 5.80 24.20
C PHE A 82 9.26 4.83 25.05
N ASN A 83 10.48 5.21 25.48
CA ASN A 83 11.36 4.35 26.27
C ASN A 83 10.72 3.83 27.56
N PHE A 84 9.72 4.52 28.10
CA PHE A 84 8.92 4.03 29.23
C PHE A 84 8.27 2.67 28.93
N TYR A 85 7.85 2.43 27.69
CA TYR A 85 7.17 1.22 27.27
C TYR A 85 8.10 0.09 26.80
N ARG A 86 9.40 0.32 26.78
CA ARG A 86 10.38 -0.64 26.23
C ARG A 86 10.29 -2.03 26.84
N HIS A 87 9.97 -2.11 28.14
CA HIS A 87 9.84 -3.35 28.90
C HIS A 87 8.41 -3.60 29.41
N LEU A 88 7.40 -2.91 28.84
CA LEU A 88 6.02 -3.00 29.30
C LEU A 88 5.05 -3.56 28.25
N ILE A 89 5.54 -3.97 27.08
CA ILE A 89 4.66 -4.53 26.04
C ILE A 89 4.06 -5.86 26.50
N ASP A 90 4.81 -6.67 27.25
CA ASP A 90 4.30 -7.91 27.84
C ASP A 90 3.22 -7.64 28.89
N ASP A 91 3.38 -6.59 29.69
CA ASP A 91 2.35 -6.16 30.66
C ASP A 91 1.11 -5.61 29.92
N GLU A 92 1.28 -4.85 28.84
CA GLU A 92 0.17 -4.42 28.00
C GLU A 92 -0.58 -5.62 27.39
N ILE A 93 0.15 -6.63 26.91
CA ILE A 93 -0.44 -7.88 26.39
C ILE A 93 -1.23 -8.59 27.49
N LYS A 94 -0.64 -8.82 28.68
CA LYS A 94 -1.27 -9.49 29.81
C LYS A 94 -2.51 -8.75 30.32
N ASN A 95 -2.49 -7.42 30.30
CA ASN A 95 -3.58 -6.57 30.75
C ASN A 95 -4.53 -6.09 29.63
N THR A 96 -4.32 -6.55 28.40
CA THR A 96 -5.11 -6.16 27.24
C THR A 96 -5.14 -4.63 27.04
N GLN A 97 -3.96 -4.02 27.09
CA GLN A 97 -3.76 -2.58 26.92
C GLN A 97 -3.01 -2.31 25.63
N VAL A 98 -3.15 -1.09 25.08
CA VAL A 98 -2.52 -0.66 23.82
C VAL A 98 -2.06 0.80 23.93
N GLU A 99 -1.58 1.19 25.09
CA GLU A 99 -1.22 2.59 25.39
C GLU A 99 0.02 3.01 24.61
N PHE A 100 1.01 2.12 24.48
CA PHE A 100 2.20 2.38 23.67
C PHE A 100 1.84 2.60 22.19
N PHE A 101 0.98 1.76 21.65
CA PHE A 101 0.50 1.95 20.28
C PHE A 101 -0.22 3.30 20.11
N ASN A 102 -1.12 3.65 21.04
CA ASN A 102 -1.84 4.92 20.98
C ASN A 102 -0.89 6.11 20.98
N LEU A 103 0.04 6.15 21.92
CA LEU A 103 1.03 7.23 22.06
C LEU A 103 1.90 7.36 20.79
N SER A 104 2.46 6.25 20.33
CA SER A 104 3.37 6.24 19.18
C SER A 104 2.65 6.58 17.87
N PHE A 105 1.41 6.09 17.68
CA PHE A 105 0.58 6.40 16.53
C PHE A 105 0.21 7.89 16.49
N GLU A 106 -0.24 8.48 17.59
CA GLU A 106 -0.55 9.91 17.67
C GLU A 106 0.69 10.77 17.33
N LYS A 107 1.86 10.40 17.90
CA LYS A 107 3.10 11.09 17.58
C LYS A 107 3.53 10.93 16.15
N LEU A 108 3.40 9.75 15.57
CA LEU A 108 3.70 9.51 14.17
C LEU A 108 2.83 10.39 13.25
N MET A 109 1.51 10.44 13.48
CA MET A 109 0.59 11.28 12.69
C MET A 109 0.94 12.77 12.82
N GLU A 110 1.25 13.23 14.05
CA GLU A 110 1.71 14.61 14.28
C GLU A 110 2.96 14.93 13.45
N ARG A 111 3.99 14.08 13.54
CA ARG A 111 5.27 14.28 12.85
C ARG A 111 5.15 14.17 11.33
N MET A 112 4.36 13.22 10.84
CA MET A 112 4.09 13.08 9.40
C MET A 112 3.44 14.35 8.85
N SER A 113 2.42 14.88 9.52
CA SER A 113 1.76 16.14 9.13
C SER A 113 2.74 17.32 9.12
N GLN A 114 3.65 17.40 10.10
CA GLN A 114 4.68 18.45 10.15
C GLN A 114 5.66 18.35 8.97
N VAL A 115 6.10 17.12 8.64
CA VAL A 115 7.00 16.89 7.50
C VAL A 115 6.28 17.21 6.18
N GLU A 116 5.04 16.76 6.02
CA GLU A 116 4.21 17.07 4.86
C GLU A 116 4.03 18.59 4.70
N GLY A 117 3.87 19.30 5.80
CA GLY A 117 3.74 20.76 5.83
C GLY A 117 4.98 21.52 5.34
N PHE A 118 6.18 20.95 5.41
CA PHE A 118 7.38 21.69 5.03
C PHE A 118 8.13 21.15 3.80
N TYR A 119 7.95 19.90 3.37
CA TYR A 119 8.77 19.37 2.26
C TYR A 119 8.54 20.15 0.95
N LYS A 120 7.31 20.60 0.68
CA LYS A 120 7.00 21.42 -0.51
C LYS A 120 7.84 22.69 -0.53
N SER A 121 7.88 23.41 0.59
CA SER A 121 8.69 24.64 0.69
C SER A 121 10.19 24.40 0.57
N LEU A 122 10.69 23.20 0.89
CA LEU A 122 12.08 22.81 0.65
C LEU A 122 12.39 22.59 -0.83
N LEU A 123 11.39 22.22 -1.63
CA LEU A 123 11.50 21.99 -3.06
C LEU A 123 11.21 23.24 -3.90
N GLU A 124 10.72 24.33 -3.32
CA GLU A 124 10.53 25.61 -4.02
C GLU A 124 11.85 26.27 -4.40
N THR A 125 12.88 26.07 -3.55
CA THR A 125 14.20 26.68 -3.77
C THR A 125 15.12 25.71 -4.52
N PRO A 126 15.80 26.15 -5.60
CA PRO A 126 16.79 25.33 -6.30
C PRO A 126 17.89 24.82 -5.37
N PHE A 127 18.35 23.59 -5.61
CA PHE A 127 19.48 23.02 -4.88
C PHE A 127 20.79 23.42 -5.54
N ASP A 128 21.68 24.00 -4.74
CA ASP A 128 23.07 24.22 -5.15
C ASP A 128 23.90 22.96 -4.86
N PHE A 129 24.22 22.20 -5.91
CA PHE A 129 24.99 20.96 -5.82
C PHE A 129 26.51 21.21 -5.63
N SER A 130 27.00 22.45 -5.77
CA SER A 130 28.38 22.81 -5.47
C SER A 130 28.66 22.86 -3.96
N ILE A 131 27.64 23.11 -3.16
CA ILE A 131 27.72 23.12 -1.70
C ILE A 131 27.75 21.67 -1.18
N LYS A 132 28.84 21.32 -0.50
CA LYS A 132 28.96 20.00 0.15
C LYS A 132 28.06 19.94 1.38
N ASP A 133 27.16 18.97 1.38
CA ASP A 133 26.35 18.59 2.52
C ASP A 133 26.72 17.15 2.93
N GLU A 134 26.64 16.85 4.22
CA GLU A 134 26.83 15.51 4.74
C GLU A 134 25.51 14.98 5.30
N ILE A 135 25.20 13.72 5.00
CA ILE A 135 24.05 12.99 5.54
C ILE A 135 24.48 11.58 5.91
N ASN A 136 24.08 11.15 7.10
CA ASN A 136 24.29 9.77 7.52
C ASN A 136 23.18 8.88 6.92
N LEU A 137 23.56 7.90 6.11
CA LEU A 137 22.65 6.91 5.52
C LEU A 137 22.65 5.58 6.29
N ASP A 138 23.53 5.41 7.27
CA ASP A 138 23.47 4.29 8.22
C ASP A 138 22.46 4.62 9.33
N PHE A 139 21.19 4.41 9.04
CA PHE A 139 20.10 4.78 9.95
C PHE A 139 20.12 4.01 11.28
N LYS A 140 20.76 2.83 11.32
CA LYS A 140 20.94 2.10 12.58
C LYS A 140 21.87 2.83 13.57
N LYS A 141 22.78 3.64 13.03
CA LYS A 141 23.72 4.46 13.83
C LYS A 141 23.38 5.95 13.85
N ALA A 142 22.47 6.38 12.99
CA ALA A 142 22.03 7.77 12.97
C ALA A 142 21.20 8.09 14.22
N SER A 143 21.40 9.27 14.79
CA SER A 143 20.55 9.77 15.87
C SER A 143 19.26 10.34 15.32
N TYR A 144 18.17 10.25 16.09
CA TYR A 144 16.97 11.03 15.84
C TYR A 144 17.24 12.52 15.99
N ALA A 145 16.56 13.33 15.19
CA ALA A 145 16.65 14.80 15.27
C ALA A 145 16.24 15.32 16.66
N ASN A 146 16.96 16.32 17.17
CA ASN A 146 16.67 16.87 18.50
C ASN A 146 15.39 17.75 18.49
N ASN A 147 15.07 18.34 17.34
CA ASN A 147 13.91 19.23 17.16
C ASN A 147 13.48 19.32 15.69
N LEU A 148 12.37 20.01 15.43
CA LEU A 148 11.82 20.17 14.08
C LEU A 148 12.73 20.93 13.12
N THR A 149 13.55 21.87 13.62
CA THR A 149 14.51 22.61 12.78
C THR A 149 15.58 21.67 12.25
N GLU A 150 16.11 20.80 13.11
CA GLU A 150 17.08 19.79 12.71
C GLU A 150 16.45 18.75 11.79
N LEU A 151 15.22 18.27 12.10
CA LEU A 151 14.47 17.36 11.23
C LEU A 151 14.27 17.96 9.83
N ARG A 152 13.86 19.22 9.75
CA ARG A 152 13.74 19.94 8.47
C ARG A 152 15.07 20.01 7.71
N SER A 153 16.18 20.25 8.43
CA SER A 153 17.52 20.26 7.83
C SER A 153 17.92 18.88 7.27
N ILE A 154 17.63 17.80 8.01
CA ILE A 154 17.85 16.43 7.54
C ILE A 154 17.01 16.14 6.30
N TRP A 155 15.74 16.54 6.29
CA TRP A 155 14.88 16.40 5.11
C TRP A 155 15.40 17.19 3.91
N ARG A 156 15.88 18.42 4.09
CA ARG A 156 16.50 19.20 3.02
C ARG A 156 17.67 18.45 2.39
N LYS A 157 18.54 17.86 3.22
CA LYS A 157 19.70 17.09 2.75
C LYS A 157 19.26 15.81 2.00
N ARG A 158 18.24 15.11 2.47
CA ARG A 158 17.66 13.94 1.78
C ARG A 158 17.09 14.30 0.42
N LEU A 159 16.28 15.36 0.37
CA LEU A 159 15.70 15.85 -0.89
C LEU A 159 16.78 16.31 -1.86
N LYS A 160 17.82 17.01 -1.39
CA LYS A 160 18.97 17.42 -2.21
C LYS A 160 19.73 16.20 -2.77
N LEU A 161 19.97 15.16 -1.96
CA LEU A 161 20.62 13.93 -2.42
C LEU A 161 19.79 13.26 -3.51
N ASN A 162 18.51 13.08 -3.30
CA ASN A 162 17.61 12.48 -4.29
C ASN A 162 17.55 13.33 -5.58
N ALA A 163 17.53 14.66 -5.43
CA ALA A 163 17.54 15.57 -6.59
C ALA A 163 18.88 15.49 -7.35
N LEU A 164 20.01 15.37 -6.65
CA LEU A 164 21.33 15.21 -7.27
C LEU A 164 21.40 13.90 -8.07
N GLU A 165 20.89 12.79 -7.53
CA GLU A 165 20.82 11.51 -8.26
C GLU A 165 19.99 11.64 -9.55
N ARG A 166 18.84 12.31 -9.49
CA ARG A 166 17.99 12.54 -10.66
C ARG A 166 18.64 13.50 -11.65
N PHE A 167 19.29 14.56 -11.16
CA PHE A 167 20.03 15.51 -11.97
C PHE A 167 21.16 14.80 -12.75
N THR A 168 21.97 13.98 -12.08
CA THR A 168 23.05 13.22 -12.71
C THR A 168 22.51 12.29 -13.78
N SER A 169 21.47 11.51 -13.48
CA SER A 169 20.81 10.61 -14.44
C SER A 169 20.29 11.38 -15.67
N LYS A 170 19.70 12.55 -15.47
CA LYS A 170 19.21 13.39 -16.59
C LYS A 170 20.35 13.99 -17.41
N LYS A 171 21.45 14.33 -16.78
CA LYS A 171 22.65 14.83 -17.49
C LYS A 171 23.27 13.74 -18.36
N ASP A 172 23.34 12.50 -17.85
CA ASP A 172 23.82 11.35 -18.62
C ASP A 172 22.90 11.06 -19.83
N GLU A 173 21.57 11.18 -19.67
CA GLU A 173 20.60 11.06 -20.78
C GLU A 173 20.86 12.15 -21.87
N GLU A 174 21.17 13.38 -21.49
CA GLU A 174 21.48 14.47 -22.45
C GLU A 174 22.80 14.21 -23.20
N VAL A 175 23.81 13.68 -22.50
CA VAL A 175 25.09 13.28 -23.14
C VAL A 175 24.84 12.17 -24.16
N GLN A 176 24.06 11.14 -23.81
CA GLN A 176 23.72 10.06 -24.74
C GLN A 176 23.00 10.58 -26.02
N LYS A 177 22.07 11.55 -25.85
CA LYS A 177 21.39 12.14 -27.00
C LYS A 177 22.35 12.88 -27.92
N LEU A 178 23.34 13.61 -27.36
CA LEU A 178 24.36 14.30 -28.12
C LEU A 178 25.31 13.33 -28.86
N GLU A 179 25.57 12.14 -28.25
CA GLU A 179 26.37 11.09 -28.93
C GLU A 179 25.63 10.49 -30.13
N ILE A 180 24.28 10.41 -30.07
CA ILE A 180 23.43 9.89 -31.15
C ILE A 180 23.23 10.96 -32.25
N ASP A 181 23.01 12.21 -31.85
CA ASP A 181 22.79 13.34 -32.76
C ASP A 181 23.67 14.52 -32.36
N VAL A 182 24.75 14.72 -33.09
CA VAL A 182 25.74 15.82 -32.87
C VAL A 182 25.12 17.23 -32.99
N SER A 183 23.98 17.37 -33.64
CA SER A 183 23.21 18.62 -33.73
C SER A 183 22.29 18.88 -32.51
N TYR A 184 22.17 17.90 -31.60
CA TYR A 184 21.33 18.03 -30.40
C TYR A 184 21.86 19.14 -29.48
N VAL A 185 20.98 20.02 -29.07
CA VAL A 185 21.28 21.05 -28.06
C VAL A 185 20.91 20.56 -26.69
N MET A 186 21.91 20.29 -25.88
CA MET A 186 21.72 19.82 -24.48
C MET A 186 21.02 20.88 -23.64
N LYS A 187 20.21 20.42 -22.71
CA LYS A 187 19.63 21.26 -21.65
C LYS A 187 20.72 21.79 -20.72
N THR A 188 20.49 22.97 -20.20
CA THR A 188 21.37 23.58 -19.19
C THR A 188 21.26 22.85 -17.84
N ASP A 189 22.29 22.95 -17.01
CA ASP A 189 22.31 22.40 -15.68
C ASP A 189 21.13 22.96 -14.82
N SER A 190 20.74 24.21 -15.03
CA SER A 190 19.58 24.82 -14.37
C SER A 190 18.26 24.18 -14.78
N GLU A 191 18.05 23.89 -16.07
CA GLU A 191 16.84 23.20 -16.55
C GLU A 191 16.78 21.76 -16.05
N LEU A 192 17.94 21.09 -15.97
CA LEU A 192 18.02 19.72 -15.44
C LEU A 192 17.76 19.67 -13.95
N GLU A 193 18.23 20.68 -13.19
CA GLU A 193 17.94 20.80 -11.75
C GLU A 193 16.44 21.01 -11.50
N VAL A 194 15.80 21.93 -12.22
CA VAL A 194 14.35 22.13 -12.14
C VAL A 194 13.62 20.82 -12.40
N LYS A 195 14.00 20.10 -13.45
CA LYS A 195 13.34 18.82 -13.78
C LYS A 195 13.58 17.74 -12.73
N ALA A 196 14.78 17.70 -12.14
CA ALA A 196 15.05 16.79 -11.03
C ALA A 196 14.16 17.09 -9.80
N ARG A 197 14.00 18.37 -9.42
CA ARG A 197 13.10 18.77 -8.31
C ARG A 197 11.64 18.47 -8.57
N GLU A 198 11.15 18.66 -9.79
CA GLU A 198 9.79 18.29 -10.18
C GLU A 198 9.55 16.80 -9.96
N ILE A 199 10.47 15.94 -10.42
CA ILE A 199 10.38 14.47 -10.21
C ILE A 199 10.37 14.13 -8.71
N ILE A 200 11.20 14.80 -7.91
CA ILE A 200 11.22 14.58 -6.47
C ILE A 200 9.93 15.05 -5.82
N SER A 201 9.35 16.17 -6.25
CA SER A 201 8.04 16.63 -5.77
C SER A 201 6.94 15.61 -6.04
N GLU A 202 6.84 15.10 -7.27
CA GLU A 202 5.88 14.04 -7.62
C GLU A 202 6.07 12.77 -6.81
N ASN A 203 7.33 12.38 -6.55
CA ASN A 203 7.63 11.21 -5.71
C ASN A 203 7.22 11.43 -4.25
N MET A 204 7.40 12.65 -3.72
CA MET A 204 7.00 12.99 -2.36
C MET A 204 5.48 13.09 -2.23
N ASP A 205 4.78 13.68 -3.21
CA ASP A 205 3.32 13.68 -3.25
C ASP A 205 2.79 12.23 -3.23
N SER A 206 3.33 11.35 -4.07
CA SER A 206 2.97 9.92 -4.09
C SER A 206 3.34 9.18 -2.79
N PHE A 207 4.43 9.58 -2.13
CA PHE A 207 4.82 9.03 -0.84
C PHE A 207 3.79 9.37 0.24
N PHE A 208 3.44 10.66 0.38
CA PHE A 208 2.45 11.08 1.38
C PHE A 208 1.03 10.58 1.05
N GLU A 209 0.65 10.51 -0.23
CA GLU A 209 -0.63 9.90 -0.63
C GLU A 209 -0.75 8.46 -0.10
N ARG A 210 0.30 7.64 -0.25
CA ARG A 210 0.30 6.26 0.29
C ARG A 210 0.22 6.21 1.81
N TYR A 211 0.91 7.09 2.52
CA TYR A 211 0.85 7.13 3.98
C TYR A 211 -0.49 7.63 4.49
N ASN A 212 -1.08 8.63 3.84
CA ASN A 212 -2.40 9.18 4.17
C ASN A 212 -3.54 8.20 3.84
N ASP A 213 -3.30 7.25 2.94
CA ASP A 213 -4.24 6.15 2.66
C ASP A 213 -4.26 5.09 3.78
N LEU A 214 -3.24 5.03 4.64
CA LEU A 214 -3.24 4.11 5.79
C LEU A 214 -4.12 4.67 6.91
N ASN A 215 -5.05 3.86 7.39
CA ASN A 215 -5.85 4.20 8.56
C ASN A 215 -5.25 3.60 9.84
N ARG A 216 -5.83 3.95 11.00
CA ARG A 216 -5.38 3.47 12.30
C ARG A 216 -5.28 1.94 12.40
N LYS A 217 -6.16 1.18 11.72
CA LYS A 217 -6.13 -0.28 11.74
C LYS A 217 -4.94 -0.85 10.98
N ASP A 218 -4.55 -0.19 9.89
CA ASP A 218 -3.38 -0.60 9.12
C ASP A 218 -2.12 -0.41 9.98
N TRP A 219 -2.00 0.72 10.68
CA TRP A 219 -0.92 0.99 11.63
C TRP A 219 -0.95 0.03 12.83
N PHE A 220 -2.13 -0.31 13.35
CA PHE A 220 -2.28 -1.29 14.42
C PHE A 220 -1.85 -2.69 13.96
N SER A 221 -2.10 -3.05 12.71
CA SER A 221 -1.61 -4.32 12.14
C SER A 221 -0.08 -4.39 12.12
N ILE A 222 0.62 -3.27 11.89
CA ILE A 222 2.08 -3.19 12.00
C ILE A 222 2.53 -3.43 13.43
N TYR A 223 1.86 -2.81 14.42
CA TYR A 223 2.14 -3.03 15.84
C TYR A 223 1.95 -4.49 16.24
N ILE A 224 0.80 -5.08 15.91
CA ILE A 224 0.51 -6.49 16.18
C ILE A 224 1.54 -7.41 15.53
N ASN A 225 1.93 -7.15 14.27
CA ASN A 225 2.93 -7.97 13.61
C ASN A 225 4.32 -7.83 14.23
N SER A 226 4.66 -6.68 14.83
CA SER A 226 5.92 -6.53 15.58
C SER A 226 5.95 -7.39 16.84
N ILE A 227 4.79 -7.74 17.40
CA ILE A 227 4.62 -8.69 18.51
C ILE A 227 4.65 -10.14 18.00
N VAL A 228 3.83 -10.44 17.01
CA VAL A 228 3.64 -11.81 16.49
C VAL A 228 4.94 -12.39 15.90
N LEU A 229 5.70 -11.59 15.17
CA LEU A 229 6.99 -11.98 14.57
C LEU A 229 8.08 -12.31 15.59
N GLN A 230 7.90 -11.99 16.89
CA GLN A 230 8.82 -12.41 17.95
C GLN A 230 8.69 -13.91 18.24
N PHE A 231 7.59 -14.56 17.88
CA PHE A 231 7.40 -16.00 18.05
C PHE A 231 8.19 -16.79 16.99
N ASP A 232 8.00 -16.47 15.72
CA ASP A 232 8.81 -16.98 14.60
C ASP A 232 8.61 -16.09 13.36
N PRO A 233 9.56 -16.12 12.39
CA PRO A 233 9.51 -15.26 11.22
C PRO A 233 8.42 -15.58 10.20
N HIS A 234 7.69 -16.69 10.34
CA HIS A 234 6.66 -17.15 9.42
C HIS A 234 5.25 -16.95 9.97
N THR A 235 5.13 -16.70 11.27
CA THR A 235 3.84 -16.38 11.91
C THR A 235 3.53 -14.91 11.73
N SER A 236 2.39 -14.59 11.13
CA SER A 236 1.95 -13.21 10.92
C SER A 236 0.44 -13.05 11.09
N TYR A 237 0.06 -11.89 11.57
CA TYR A 237 -1.33 -11.45 11.56
C TYR A 237 -1.66 -10.84 10.19
N LEU A 238 -2.68 -11.36 9.54
CA LEU A 238 -3.24 -10.79 8.33
C LEU A 238 -4.55 -10.07 8.66
N ALA A 239 -4.59 -8.76 8.48
CA ALA A 239 -5.84 -8.01 8.53
C ALA A 239 -6.80 -8.54 7.44
N PRO A 240 -8.14 -8.36 7.59
CA PRO A 240 -9.10 -8.97 6.66
C PRO A 240 -8.79 -8.74 5.17
N ASN A 241 -8.41 -7.52 4.78
CA ASN A 241 -8.04 -7.24 3.38
C ASN A 241 -6.75 -7.95 2.95
N ASP A 242 -5.78 -8.06 3.86
CA ASP A 242 -4.51 -8.76 3.60
C ASP A 242 -4.75 -10.26 3.48
N LYS A 243 -5.64 -10.80 4.32
CA LYS A 243 -6.07 -12.19 4.24
C LYS A 243 -6.76 -12.49 2.90
N ASP A 244 -7.67 -11.63 2.44
CA ASP A 244 -8.33 -11.80 1.14
C ASP A 244 -7.31 -11.78 -0.02
N ARG A 245 -6.31 -10.91 0.04
CA ARG A 245 -5.20 -10.86 -0.93
C ARG A 245 -4.33 -12.11 -0.87
N PHE A 246 -4.01 -12.56 0.35
CA PHE A 246 -3.25 -13.77 0.57
C PHE A 246 -4.00 -15.01 0.03
N ASP A 247 -5.27 -15.16 0.38
CA ASP A 247 -6.11 -16.28 -0.09
C ASP A 247 -6.19 -16.30 -1.63
N ALA A 248 -6.44 -15.17 -2.28
CA ALA A 248 -6.44 -15.05 -3.73
C ALA A 248 -5.07 -15.37 -4.35
N SER A 249 -3.99 -14.94 -3.70
CA SER A 249 -2.63 -15.27 -4.14
C SER A 249 -2.34 -16.76 -4.00
N MET A 250 -2.80 -17.40 -2.92
CA MET A 250 -2.55 -18.82 -2.66
C MET A 250 -3.46 -19.74 -3.46
N SER A 251 -4.72 -19.35 -3.67
CA SER A 251 -5.66 -20.15 -4.50
C SER A 251 -5.43 -19.94 -6.00
N GLY A 252 -4.90 -18.80 -6.41
CA GLY A 252 -4.79 -18.39 -7.82
C GLY A 252 -6.13 -17.97 -8.43
N GLU A 253 -7.14 -17.69 -7.59
CA GLU A 253 -8.47 -17.25 -8.05
C GLU A 253 -9.10 -16.27 -7.07
N PHE A 254 -10.00 -15.44 -7.56
CA PHE A 254 -10.83 -14.55 -6.74
C PHE A 254 -12.13 -14.21 -7.46
N GLU A 255 -13.13 -13.77 -6.71
CA GLU A 255 -14.40 -13.32 -7.29
C GLU A 255 -14.40 -11.80 -7.52
N GLY A 256 -14.75 -11.36 -8.72
CA GLY A 256 -14.77 -9.94 -9.07
C GLY A 256 -14.97 -9.67 -10.57
N ILE A 257 -14.50 -8.52 -11.02
CA ILE A 257 -14.63 -8.05 -12.40
C ILE A 257 -13.50 -8.50 -13.34
N GLY A 258 -12.34 -8.89 -12.81
CA GLY A 258 -11.19 -9.32 -13.62
C GLY A 258 -10.32 -8.16 -14.11
N ALA A 259 -10.14 -7.12 -13.28
CA ALA A 259 -9.22 -6.02 -13.55
C ALA A 259 -8.30 -5.78 -12.36
N ARG A 260 -7.05 -5.35 -12.64
CA ARG A 260 -6.12 -4.82 -11.64
C ARG A 260 -6.24 -3.31 -11.61
N LEU A 261 -6.40 -2.77 -10.41
CA LEU A 261 -6.64 -1.35 -10.17
C LEU A 261 -5.43 -0.72 -9.46
N GLN A 262 -5.17 0.53 -9.78
CA GLN A 262 -4.19 1.37 -9.09
C GLN A 262 -4.78 2.73 -8.79
N LYS A 263 -4.55 3.25 -7.57
CA LYS A 263 -4.86 4.63 -7.24
C LYS A 263 -3.65 5.51 -7.58
N ARG A 264 -3.89 6.59 -8.32
CA ARG A 264 -2.91 7.63 -8.61
C ARG A 264 -3.62 8.97 -8.75
N ASN A 265 -3.11 10.02 -8.11
CA ASN A 265 -3.69 11.37 -8.16
C ASN A 265 -5.20 11.37 -7.84
N GLN A 266 -5.62 10.66 -6.79
CA GLN A 266 -7.01 10.56 -6.35
C GLN A 266 -7.95 9.78 -7.31
N GLU A 267 -7.43 9.25 -8.43
CA GLU A 267 -8.19 8.48 -9.41
C GLU A 267 -7.90 6.98 -9.29
N VAL A 268 -8.94 6.16 -9.44
CA VAL A 268 -8.82 4.69 -9.49
C VAL A 268 -8.77 4.26 -10.95
N LYS A 269 -7.58 3.85 -11.41
CA LYS A 269 -7.28 3.54 -12.81
C LYS A 269 -7.13 2.04 -13.02
N ILE A 270 -7.60 1.55 -14.18
CA ILE A 270 -7.37 0.19 -14.64
C ILE A 270 -5.96 0.11 -15.24
N VAL A 271 -5.12 -0.73 -14.65
CA VAL A 271 -3.72 -0.94 -15.10
C VAL A 271 -3.52 -2.27 -15.80
N GLU A 272 -4.46 -3.21 -15.61
CA GLU A 272 -4.41 -4.52 -16.27
C GLU A 272 -5.82 -5.10 -16.35
N VAL A 273 -6.14 -5.74 -17.48
CA VAL A 273 -7.36 -6.55 -17.69
C VAL A 273 -6.93 -8.01 -17.71
N ILE A 274 -7.46 -8.80 -16.77
CA ILE A 274 -7.05 -10.20 -16.57
C ILE A 274 -7.74 -11.09 -17.58
N SER A 275 -6.94 -11.79 -18.40
CA SER A 275 -7.43 -12.68 -19.43
C SER A 275 -8.40 -13.73 -18.87
N GLY A 276 -9.51 -13.96 -19.57
CA GLY A 276 -10.57 -14.88 -19.16
C GLY A 276 -11.51 -14.35 -18.08
N GLY A 277 -11.22 -13.19 -17.48
CA GLY A 277 -12.11 -12.53 -16.52
C GLY A 277 -13.34 -11.88 -17.20
N PRO A 278 -14.36 -11.46 -16.43
CA PRO A 278 -15.60 -10.89 -16.98
C PRO A 278 -15.35 -9.71 -17.93
N VAL A 279 -14.60 -8.71 -17.49
CA VAL A 279 -14.37 -7.49 -18.31
C VAL A 279 -13.51 -7.76 -19.55
N TRP A 280 -12.68 -8.81 -19.53
CA TRP A 280 -11.91 -9.25 -20.69
C TRP A 280 -12.79 -9.98 -21.71
N ARG A 281 -13.64 -10.91 -21.26
CA ARG A 281 -14.50 -11.72 -22.14
C ARG A 281 -15.52 -10.88 -22.90
N ASP A 282 -16.06 -9.86 -22.22
CA ASP A 282 -17.14 -9.04 -22.74
C ASP A 282 -16.62 -7.69 -23.29
N GLU A 283 -15.27 -7.50 -23.35
CA GLU A 283 -14.58 -6.29 -23.85
C GLU A 283 -15.11 -4.99 -23.23
N LEU A 284 -15.41 -5.03 -21.91
CA LEU A 284 -16.12 -3.95 -21.23
C LEU A 284 -15.22 -2.80 -20.79
N LEU A 285 -13.95 -3.07 -20.45
CA LEU A 285 -13.01 -2.10 -19.89
C LEU A 285 -11.64 -2.24 -20.55
N GLU A 286 -10.91 -1.12 -20.62
CA GLU A 286 -9.57 -1.06 -21.19
C GLU A 286 -8.53 -0.56 -20.18
N ILE A 287 -7.25 -0.86 -20.45
CA ILE A 287 -6.15 -0.30 -19.69
C ILE A 287 -6.14 1.21 -19.89
N GLY A 288 -6.16 1.95 -18.81
CA GLY A 288 -6.19 3.39 -18.83
C GLY A 288 -7.52 4.00 -18.42
N ASP A 289 -8.63 3.24 -18.47
CA ASP A 289 -9.92 3.68 -17.98
C ASP A 289 -9.87 4.04 -16.50
N ILE A 290 -10.63 5.07 -16.09
CA ILE A 290 -10.71 5.57 -14.72
C ILE A 290 -12.11 5.30 -14.20
N ILE A 291 -12.22 4.66 -13.04
CA ILE A 291 -13.49 4.42 -12.37
C ILE A 291 -13.82 5.63 -11.50
N LEU A 292 -14.91 6.33 -11.82
CA LEU A 292 -15.38 7.49 -11.09
C LEU A 292 -16.37 7.12 -9.98
N LYS A 293 -17.34 6.24 -10.32
CA LYS A 293 -18.39 5.81 -9.37
C LYS A 293 -18.65 4.34 -9.46
N VAL A 294 -19.16 3.77 -8.36
CA VAL A 294 -19.55 2.38 -8.24
C VAL A 294 -20.96 2.29 -7.68
N ALA A 295 -21.86 1.61 -8.37
CA ALA A 295 -23.22 1.32 -7.90
C ALA A 295 -23.48 -0.18 -7.82
N GLN A 296 -24.21 -0.60 -6.80
CA GLN A 296 -24.82 -1.92 -6.77
C GLN A 296 -26.21 -1.81 -7.41
N PRO A 297 -26.78 -2.88 -7.98
CA PRO A 297 -28.14 -2.84 -8.52
C PRO A 297 -29.13 -2.27 -7.51
N ASN A 298 -29.96 -1.31 -7.96
CA ASN A 298 -30.97 -0.62 -7.16
C ASN A 298 -30.43 0.18 -5.96
N LYS A 299 -29.15 0.57 -5.97
CA LYS A 299 -28.57 1.49 -5.00
C LYS A 299 -27.97 2.70 -5.71
N GLU A 300 -27.89 3.80 -4.98
CA GLU A 300 -27.21 5.00 -5.46
C GLU A 300 -25.74 4.74 -5.74
N ALA A 301 -25.20 5.40 -6.76
CA ALA A 301 -23.78 5.32 -7.10
C ALA A 301 -22.94 6.05 -6.06
N VAL A 302 -21.92 5.37 -5.58
CA VAL A 302 -20.91 5.92 -4.66
C VAL A 302 -19.77 6.50 -5.48
N ASP A 303 -19.45 7.77 -5.29
CA ASP A 303 -18.25 8.39 -5.85
C ASP A 303 -17.03 7.83 -5.14
N ILE A 304 -16.07 7.28 -5.90
CA ILE A 304 -14.85 6.70 -5.37
C ILE A 304 -13.61 7.58 -5.62
N SER A 305 -13.78 8.78 -6.18
CA SER A 305 -12.68 9.73 -6.35
C SER A 305 -12.10 10.11 -4.98
N GLY A 306 -10.79 9.99 -4.84
CA GLY A 306 -10.12 10.23 -3.55
C GLY A 306 -10.32 9.14 -2.49
N MET A 307 -11.21 8.18 -2.69
CA MET A 307 -11.41 7.07 -1.77
C MET A 307 -10.14 6.20 -1.68
N ARG A 308 -9.91 5.54 -0.56
CA ARG A 308 -8.85 4.54 -0.43
C ARG A 308 -9.07 3.41 -1.43
N LEU A 309 -7.96 2.93 -2.04
CA LEU A 309 -8.05 1.87 -3.05
C LEU A 309 -8.74 0.60 -2.51
N ASP A 310 -8.40 0.19 -1.29
CA ASP A 310 -9.00 -0.99 -0.66
C ASP A 310 -10.52 -0.86 -0.46
N ASP A 311 -10.99 0.35 -0.12
CA ASP A 311 -12.42 0.59 0.08
C ASP A 311 -13.15 0.66 -1.28
N SER A 312 -12.52 1.21 -2.31
CA SER A 312 -13.02 1.15 -3.69
C SER A 312 -13.10 -0.30 -4.19
N ILE A 313 -12.06 -1.10 -3.95
CA ILE A 313 -12.03 -2.52 -4.30
C ILE A 313 -13.17 -3.29 -3.63
N LYS A 314 -13.50 -3.02 -2.36
CA LYS A 314 -14.64 -3.66 -1.66
C LYS A 314 -15.98 -3.39 -2.32
N LEU A 315 -16.16 -2.20 -2.88
CA LEU A 315 -17.38 -1.86 -3.63
C LEU A 315 -17.43 -2.56 -4.98
N ILE A 316 -16.27 -2.73 -5.63
CA ILE A 316 -16.15 -3.33 -6.96
C ILE A 316 -16.22 -4.85 -6.92
N LYS A 317 -15.51 -5.50 -5.97
CA LYS A 317 -15.56 -6.95 -5.72
C LYS A 317 -16.95 -7.38 -5.21
N GLY A 318 -17.24 -8.66 -5.32
CA GLY A 318 -18.44 -9.26 -4.77
C GLY A 318 -18.65 -10.66 -5.33
N PRO A 319 -19.64 -11.42 -4.80
CA PRO A 319 -19.87 -12.81 -5.16
C PRO A 319 -20.14 -13.00 -6.66
N LYS A 320 -19.69 -14.15 -7.19
CA LYS A 320 -19.99 -14.60 -8.55
C LYS A 320 -21.48 -14.48 -8.87
N GLY A 321 -21.80 -14.03 -10.07
CA GLY A 321 -23.17 -13.84 -10.57
C GLY A 321 -23.84 -12.55 -10.12
N THR A 322 -23.27 -11.80 -9.18
CA THR A 322 -23.77 -10.48 -8.81
C THR A 322 -23.31 -9.41 -9.80
N GLN A 323 -24.09 -8.32 -9.92
CA GLN A 323 -23.77 -7.23 -10.83
C GLN A 323 -23.19 -6.02 -10.08
N VAL A 324 -22.36 -5.26 -10.79
CA VAL A 324 -21.89 -3.93 -10.40
C VAL A 324 -22.01 -3.00 -11.60
N ILE A 325 -22.34 -1.75 -11.36
CA ILE A 325 -22.36 -0.70 -12.37
C ILE A 325 -21.21 0.26 -12.05
N LEU A 326 -20.34 0.46 -13.04
CA LEU A 326 -19.16 1.32 -12.94
C LEU A 326 -19.37 2.53 -13.84
N THR A 327 -19.39 3.74 -13.27
CA THR A 327 -19.27 4.96 -14.08
C THR A 327 -17.79 5.16 -14.36
N ILE A 328 -17.41 5.04 -15.62
CA ILE A 328 -16.01 5.11 -16.06
C ILE A 328 -15.78 6.31 -16.95
N LYS A 329 -14.57 6.85 -16.87
CA LYS A 329 -14.02 7.81 -17.83
C LYS A 329 -13.03 7.06 -18.71
N ARG A 330 -13.32 6.99 -19.99
CA ARG A 330 -12.48 6.36 -21.00
C ARG A 330 -11.21 7.15 -21.27
N VAL A 331 -10.26 6.53 -21.95
CA VAL A 331 -9.02 7.17 -22.36
C VAL A 331 -9.24 8.38 -23.29
N ASP A 332 -10.29 8.35 -24.10
CA ASP A 332 -10.72 9.45 -24.97
C ASP A 332 -11.46 10.58 -24.23
N GLY A 333 -11.69 10.43 -22.93
CA GLY A 333 -12.37 11.39 -22.05
C GLY A 333 -13.89 11.21 -21.98
N SER A 334 -14.50 10.32 -22.74
CA SER A 334 -15.94 10.01 -22.64
C SER A 334 -16.28 9.37 -21.29
N ILE A 335 -17.51 9.60 -20.81
CA ILE A 335 -17.99 9.04 -19.55
C ILE A 335 -19.23 8.20 -19.83
N GLU A 336 -19.23 6.97 -19.33
CA GLU A 336 -20.34 6.05 -19.48
C GLU A 336 -20.51 5.11 -18.30
N ASP A 337 -21.68 4.50 -18.19
CA ASP A 337 -21.99 3.47 -17.20
C ASP A 337 -21.82 2.08 -17.80
N VAL A 338 -20.92 1.30 -17.23
CA VAL A 338 -20.62 -0.08 -17.64
C VAL A 338 -21.16 -1.04 -16.60
N LYS A 339 -22.03 -1.96 -17.03
CA LYS A 339 -22.57 -3.02 -16.18
C LYS A 339 -21.71 -4.28 -16.30
N VAL A 340 -21.16 -4.73 -15.19
CA VAL A 340 -20.33 -5.94 -15.14
C VAL A 340 -20.99 -6.99 -14.26
N THR A 341 -21.13 -8.22 -14.77
CA THR A 341 -21.50 -9.38 -13.95
C THR A 341 -20.22 -10.01 -13.41
N ARG A 342 -20.08 -10.07 -12.07
CA ARG A 342 -18.90 -10.65 -11.42
C ARG A 342 -18.83 -12.15 -11.63
N ASP A 343 -17.62 -12.66 -11.74
CA ASP A 343 -17.36 -14.10 -11.89
C ASP A 343 -16.08 -14.49 -11.16
N VAL A 344 -15.76 -15.77 -11.13
CA VAL A 344 -14.44 -16.24 -10.70
C VAL A 344 -13.41 -15.83 -11.75
N VAL A 345 -12.38 -15.15 -11.29
CA VAL A 345 -11.22 -14.75 -12.10
C VAL A 345 -10.07 -15.67 -11.77
N ILE A 346 -9.53 -16.32 -12.79
CA ILE A 346 -8.44 -17.28 -12.66
C ILE A 346 -7.12 -16.63 -13.06
N LEU A 347 -6.13 -16.67 -12.16
CA LEU A 347 -4.78 -16.22 -12.41
C LEU A 347 -3.97 -17.38 -13.00
N GLU A 348 -4.04 -17.55 -14.33
CA GLU A 348 -3.46 -18.72 -15.02
C GLU A 348 -1.97 -18.88 -14.78
N GLU A 349 -1.24 -17.78 -14.57
CA GLU A 349 0.18 -17.78 -14.24
C GLU A 349 0.51 -18.46 -12.89
N THR A 350 -0.51 -18.71 -12.05
CA THR A 350 -0.34 -19.41 -10.77
C THR A 350 -0.20 -20.91 -10.94
N TYR A 351 -0.88 -21.48 -11.95
CA TYR A 351 -1.09 -22.92 -12.01
C TYR A 351 0.00 -23.68 -12.75
N ALA A 352 0.18 -24.95 -12.36
CA ALA A 352 1.08 -25.87 -13.03
C ALA A 352 0.72 -25.99 -14.52
N ARG A 353 1.73 -25.94 -15.37
CA ARG A 353 1.61 -26.09 -16.82
C ARG A 353 2.44 -27.29 -17.30
N SER A 354 2.07 -27.87 -18.43
CA SER A 354 2.87 -28.89 -19.07
C SER A 354 2.98 -28.63 -20.56
N SER A 355 4.17 -28.83 -21.09
CA SER A 355 4.46 -28.73 -22.53
C SER A 355 5.28 -29.91 -23.00
N LEU A 356 5.19 -30.21 -24.29
CA LEU A 356 5.98 -31.22 -24.95
C LEU A 356 6.99 -30.51 -25.86
N ILE A 357 8.28 -30.71 -25.55
CA ILE A 357 9.40 -30.25 -26.37
C ILE A 357 9.81 -31.42 -27.26
N THR A 358 9.72 -31.25 -28.58
CA THR A 358 10.02 -32.32 -29.54
C THR A 358 11.11 -31.85 -30.49
N ASN A 359 12.14 -32.70 -30.66
CA ASN A 359 13.09 -32.60 -31.77
C ASN A 359 12.91 -33.78 -32.72
N ASP A 360 13.73 -33.89 -33.79
CA ASP A 360 13.61 -34.95 -34.80
C ASP A 360 13.78 -36.38 -34.26
N LYS A 361 14.33 -36.53 -33.06
CA LYS A 361 14.66 -37.86 -32.49
C LYS A 361 13.93 -38.17 -31.21
N GLU A 362 13.66 -37.14 -30.39
CA GLU A 362 13.22 -37.33 -29.00
C GLU A 362 12.11 -36.33 -28.64
N SER A 363 11.33 -36.67 -27.64
CA SER A 363 10.31 -35.81 -27.05
C SER A 363 10.46 -35.77 -25.55
N PHE A 364 10.49 -34.56 -25.00
CA PHE A 364 10.66 -34.32 -23.58
C PHE A 364 9.38 -33.65 -23.04
N GLY A 365 8.85 -34.18 -21.93
CA GLY A 365 7.77 -33.52 -21.19
C GLY A 365 8.34 -32.51 -20.20
N LEU A 366 7.91 -31.27 -20.30
CA LEU A 366 8.22 -30.21 -19.31
C LEU A 366 6.99 -29.96 -18.45
N ILE A 367 7.17 -30.02 -17.13
CA ILE A 367 6.18 -29.52 -16.15
C ILE A 367 6.77 -28.29 -15.49
N GLU A 368 6.06 -27.18 -15.60
CA GLU A 368 6.38 -25.92 -14.96
C GLU A 368 5.40 -25.69 -13.80
N LEU A 369 5.94 -25.49 -12.60
CA LEU A 369 5.20 -25.13 -11.41
C LEU A 369 5.70 -23.75 -10.94
N PRO A 370 5.02 -22.63 -11.31
CA PRO A 370 5.48 -21.29 -10.99
C PRO A 370 5.52 -21.01 -9.50
N LYS A 371 4.54 -21.55 -8.75
CA LYS A 371 4.47 -21.49 -7.29
C LYS A 371 3.61 -22.62 -6.74
N PHE A 372 3.73 -22.87 -5.44
CA PHE A 372 2.78 -23.73 -4.74
C PHE A 372 1.47 -22.95 -4.51
N TYR A 373 0.35 -23.60 -4.74
CA TYR A 373 -0.98 -23.05 -4.55
C TYR A 373 -1.91 -24.02 -3.86
N VAL A 374 -2.83 -23.49 -3.08
CA VAL A 374 -3.85 -24.23 -2.34
C VAL A 374 -5.03 -23.31 -2.02
N ASN A 375 -6.24 -23.82 -2.10
CA ASN A 375 -7.41 -23.15 -1.56
C ASN A 375 -7.61 -23.59 -0.11
N PHE A 376 -7.35 -22.70 0.85
CA PHE A 376 -7.50 -22.99 2.28
C PHE A 376 -8.96 -23.12 2.73
N GLN A 377 -9.91 -22.62 1.94
CA GLN A 377 -11.34 -22.72 2.23
C GLN A 377 -11.93 -24.05 1.75
N ASP A 378 -11.31 -24.67 0.74
CA ASP A 378 -11.74 -25.97 0.22
C ASP A 378 -10.53 -26.81 -0.21
N TYR A 379 -10.04 -27.65 0.69
CA TYR A 379 -8.92 -28.56 0.45
C TYR A 379 -9.20 -29.61 -0.65
N ASN A 380 -10.45 -29.86 -1.01
CA ASN A 380 -10.82 -30.77 -2.10
C ASN A 380 -10.71 -30.11 -3.47
N GLN A 381 -10.61 -28.78 -3.50
CA GLN A 381 -10.36 -28.06 -4.74
C GLN A 381 -8.91 -28.22 -5.23
N ARG A 382 -8.64 -27.52 -6.30
CA ARG A 382 -7.36 -27.50 -6.99
C ARG A 382 -6.20 -27.11 -6.10
N ASN A 383 -5.14 -27.90 -6.07
CA ASN A 383 -3.90 -27.60 -5.40
C ASN A 383 -2.69 -28.07 -6.20
N ALA A 384 -1.50 -27.50 -5.93
CA ALA A 384 -0.28 -27.73 -6.69
C ALA A 384 0.10 -29.22 -6.77
N ALA A 385 0.05 -29.95 -5.65
CA ALA A 385 0.43 -31.36 -5.61
C ALA A 385 -0.50 -32.24 -6.45
N THR A 386 -1.82 -31.97 -6.38
CA THR A 386 -2.83 -32.72 -7.15
C THR A 386 -2.73 -32.40 -8.64
N ASP A 387 -2.52 -31.15 -9.00
CA ASP A 387 -2.44 -30.73 -10.40
C ASP A 387 -1.17 -31.25 -11.07
N VAL A 388 -0.01 -31.16 -10.45
CA VAL A 388 1.25 -31.71 -10.98
C VAL A 388 1.11 -33.23 -11.19
N LYS A 389 0.50 -33.95 -10.23
CA LYS A 389 0.25 -35.39 -10.35
C LYS A 389 -0.69 -35.76 -11.51
N LYS A 390 -1.66 -34.88 -11.82
CA LYS A 390 -2.67 -35.09 -12.88
C LYS A 390 -2.22 -34.59 -14.27
N LYS A 391 -1.12 -33.83 -14.37
CA LYS A 391 -0.68 -33.29 -15.67
C LYS A 391 -0.35 -34.42 -16.64
N LYS A 392 -1.03 -34.40 -17.77
CA LYS A 392 -0.81 -35.26 -18.91
C LYS A 392 -0.14 -34.48 -20.02
N PHE A 393 0.82 -35.06 -20.70
CA PHE A 393 1.39 -34.48 -21.90
C PHE A 393 0.45 -34.69 -23.08
N PRO A 394 0.34 -33.73 -24.00
CA PRO A 394 -0.43 -33.95 -25.22
C PRO A 394 0.12 -35.16 -25.95
N SER A 395 -0.72 -36.15 -26.27
CA SER A 395 -0.34 -37.28 -27.07
C SER A 395 0.10 -36.81 -28.46
N LYS A 396 1.20 -37.37 -28.99
CA LYS A 396 1.56 -37.16 -30.41
C LYS A 396 0.31 -37.50 -31.25
N LYS A 397 -0.29 -36.53 -31.90
CA LYS A 397 -1.18 -36.83 -33.01
C LYS A 397 -0.33 -37.48 -34.10
N HIS A 398 -0.49 -38.74 -34.32
CA HIS A 398 0.03 -39.40 -35.51
C HIS A 398 -0.67 -38.75 -36.67
N SER A 399 -0.01 -37.85 -37.40
CA SER A 399 -0.42 -37.47 -38.74
C SER A 399 -0.03 -38.66 -39.64
N TYR A 400 -1.04 -39.36 -40.08
CA TYR A 400 -0.96 -40.26 -41.25
C TYR A 400 -0.98 -39.42 -42.51
#